data_d9a6df155f57e92ad230bdf80196f04f
#
_entry.id   d9a6df155f57e92ad230bdf80196f04f
#
_cell.length_a   1.000
_cell.length_b   1.000
_cell.length_c   1.000
_cell.angle_alpha   90.00
_cell.angle_beta   90.00
_cell.angle_gamma   90.00
#
_symmetry.space_group_name_H-M   'P 1'
#
loop_
_entity.id
_entity.type
_entity.pdbx_description
1 polymer ?
#
loop_
_entity_poly.entity_id
_entity_poly.type
_entity_poly.pdbx_seq_one_letter_code
_entity_poly.pdbx_strand_id
1 'polypeptide(L)'
;MAKTDDQDKKNGASSAQPAASAISVTLAQDTPLALDSGATLGPITISYTTHGTLNADKSNAILLCHALTGDQYVTGINPYDKPGWWHTMVGPGLPLDTERYFLICPN
;
A
#
# COMPACT_ATOMS: atom_id res chain seq x y z
N MET A 1 28.73 -38.70 17.89
CA MET A 1 28.30 -37.33 18.10
C MET A 1 27.60 -36.82 16.89
N ALA A 2 26.32 -36.96 16.88
CA ALA A 2 25.50 -36.43 15.81
C ALA A 2 25.30 -34.93 16.01
N LYS A 3 25.83 -34.15 15.10
CA LYS A 3 25.44 -32.76 15.00
C LYS A 3 24.20 -32.73 14.16
N THR A 4 23.10 -32.46 14.77
CA THR A 4 21.88 -32.10 14.06
C THR A 4 22.14 -30.83 13.30
N ASP A 5 22.16 -30.98 12.01
CA ASP A 5 22.25 -29.86 11.09
C ASP A 5 20.92 -29.12 11.10
N ASP A 6 20.92 -27.98 11.75
CA ASP A 6 19.77 -27.09 11.85
C ASP A 6 19.70 -26.17 10.62
N GLN A 7 19.99 -26.72 9.45
CA GLN A 7 20.07 -25.94 8.20
C GLN A 7 18.75 -25.88 7.43
N ASP A 8 17.79 -26.71 7.82
CA ASP A 8 16.55 -26.84 7.04
C ASP A 8 15.48 -25.78 7.34
N LYS A 9 15.75 -24.87 8.27
CA LYS A 9 14.77 -23.85 8.66
C LYS A 9 14.86 -22.55 7.86
N LYS A 10 15.73 -22.48 6.88
CA LYS A 10 15.94 -21.25 6.11
C LYS A 10 15.11 -21.16 4.83
N ASN A 11 14.38 -22.18 4.49
CA ASN A 11 13.63 -22.21 3.23
C ASN A 11 12.21 -21.64 3.32
N GLY A 12 11.80 -21.12 4.47
CA GLY A 12 10.52 -20.45 4.64
C GLY A 12 10.49 -18.99 4.17
N ALA A 13 11.63 -18.44 3.77
CA ALA A 13 11.74 -17.03 3.43
C ALA A 13 11.18 -16.68 2.03
N SER A 14 10.88 -17.67 1.17
CA SER A 14 10.36 -17.45 -0.19
C SER A 14 8.92 -16.95 -0.24
N SER A 15 8.19 -17.01 0.87
CA SER A 15 6.82 -16.51 0.99
C SER A 15 6.73 -15.13 1.65
N ALA A 16 7.86 -14.50 1.94
CA ALA A 16 7.87 -13.17 2.52
C ALA A 16 7.27 -12.16 1.54
N GLN A 17 6.30 -11.40 2.01
CA GLN A 17 5.71 -10.31 1.25
C GLN A 17 6.78 -9.24 0.98
N PRO A 18 6.80 -8.65 -0.22
CA PRO A 18 7.74 -7.57 -0.50
C PRO A 18 7.48 -6.38 0.43
N ALA A 19 8.53 -5.66 0.75
CA ALA A 19 8.41 -4.42 1.51
C ALA A 19 7.54 -3.42 0.75
N ALA A 20 6.57 -2.83 1.43
CA ALA A 20 5.73 -1.79 0.86
C ALA A 20 6.52 -0.47 0.78
N SER A 21 6.55 0.14 -0.39
CA SER A 21 7.19 1.44 -0.62
C SER A 21 6.15 2.53 -0.78
N ALA A 22 6.25 3.55 0.05
CA ALA A 22 5.41 4.73 -0.09
C ALA A 22 6.01 5.71 -1.11
N ILE A 23 5.13 6.34 -1.87
CA ILE A 23 5.43 7.41 -2.83
C ILE A 23 4.71 8.67 -2.34
N SER A 24 5.22 9.84 -2.68
CA SER A 24 4.56 11.11 -2.34
C SER A 24 4.18 11.88 -3.58
N VAL A 25 3.04 12.55 -3.52
CA VAL A 25 2.57 13.48 -4.54
C VAL A 25 2.17 14.79 -3.87
N THR A 26 2.46 15.91 -4.52
CA THR A 26 2.02 17.23 -4.07
C THR A 26 0.92 17.73 -5.00
N LEU A 27 -0.22 18.01 -4.43
CA LEU A 27 -1.43 18.49 -5.11
C LEU A 27 -1.73 19.94 -4.71
N ALA A 28 -2.64 20.59 -5.43
CA ALA A 28 -3.14 21.92 -5.11
C ALA A 28 -2.03 22.98 -4.97
N GLN A 29 -0.96 22.86 -5.77
CA GLN A 29 0.14 23.84 -5.78
C GLN A 29 -0.30 25.17 -6.40
N ASP A 30 -0.86 25.11 -7.58
CA ASP A 30 -1.25 26.30 -8.34
C ASP A 30 -2.71 26.71 -8.07
N THR A 31 -3.54 25.76 -7.66
CA THR A 31 -4.95 25.97 -7.33
C THR A 31 -5.23 25.35 -5.96
N PRO A 32 -5.09 26.11 -4.87
CA PRO A 32 -5.40 25.61 -3.53
C PRO A 32 -6.83 25.13 -3.42
N LEU A 33 -7.05 24.13 -2.57
CA LEU A 33 -8.38 23.60 -2.27
C LEU A 33 -9.17 24.65 -1.47
N ALA A 34 -10.32 25.06 -2.01
CA ALA A 34 -11.23 25.93 -1.29
C ALA A 34 -12.04 25.11 -0.28
N LEU A 35 -12.00 25.51 0.97
CA LEU A 35 -12.76 24.87 2.06
C LEU A 35 -14.10 25.58 2.28
N ASP A 36 -15.08 24.87 2.80
CA ASP A 36 -16.41 25.43 3.11
C ASP A 36 -16.37 26.58 4.14
N SER A 37 -15.32 26.59 4.96
CA SER A 37 -15.08 27.70 5.92
C SER A 37 -14.65 29.01 5.26
N GLY A 38 -14.36 29.00 3.95
CA GLY A 38 -13.80 30.15 3.22
C GLY A 38 -12.27 30.20 3.25
N ALA A 39 -11.62 29.32 4.02
CA ALA A 39 -10.16 29.18 4.00
C ALA A 39 -9.71 28.39 2.76
N THR A 40 -8.42 28.47 2.43
CA THR A 40 -7.81 27.66 1.37
C THR A 40 -6.74 26.75 1.97
N LEU A 41 -6.57 25.58 1.38
CA LEU A 41 -5.57 24.59 1.76
C LEU A 41 -4.72 24.23 0.53
N GLY A 42 -3.42 24.37 0.67
CA GLY A 42 -2.46 24.01 -0.38
C GLY A 42 -1.10 24.65 -0.16
N PRO A 43 -0.03 24.08 -0.67
CA PRO A 43 0.00 22.76 -1.34
C PRO A 43 -0.28 21.60 -0.35
N ILE A 44 -0.76 20.46 -0.88
CA ILE A 44 -1.07 19.27 -0.08
C ILE A 44 -0.14 18.16 -0.54
N THR A 45 0.70 17.64 0.35
CA THR A 45 1.55 16.48 0.06
C THR A 45 0.92 15.23 0.67
N ILE A 46 0.67 14.24 -0.18
CA ILE A 46 0.05 12.97 0.20
C ILE A 46 1.05 11.85 -0.03
N SER A 47 1.28 11.03 1.00
CA SER A 47 2.00 9.77 0.88
C SER A 47 1.00 8.66 0.54
N TYR A 48 1.36 7.75 -0.36
CA TYR A 48 0.48 6.66 -0.77
C TYR A 48 1.29 5.43 -1.18
N THR A 49 0.64 4.27 -1.20
CA THR A 49 1.17 3.05 -1.80
C THR A 49 0.31 2.62 -2.98
N THR A 50 0.92 1.88 -3.90
CA THR A 50 0.21 1.26 -5.01
C THR A 50 0.55 -0.22 -5.09
N HIS A 51 -0.43 -1.01 -5.52
CA HIS A 51 -0.28 -2.46 -5.67
C HIS A 51 -1.00 -2.90 -6.94
N GLY A 52 -0.35 -3.79 -7.71
CA GLY A 52 -0.86 -4.22 -9.00
C GLY A 52 -0.41 -3.31 -10.14
N THR A 53 -1.04 -3.48 -11.29
CA THR A 53 -0.70 -2.74 -12.52
C THR A 53 -1.93 -2.06 -13.10
N LEU A 54 -1.82 -0.78 -13.38
CA LEU A 54 -2.87 -0.01 -14.04
C LEU A 54 -2.94 -0.44 -15.51
N ASN A 55 -4.14 -0.83 -15.97
CA ASN A 55 -4.34 -1.20 -17.37
C ASN A 55 -4.33 0.03 -18.30
N ALA A 56 -4.27 -0.23 -19.61
CA ALA A 56 -4.09 0.82 -20.62
C ALA A 56 -5.24 1.84 -20.64
N ASP A 57 -6.48 1.40 -20.44
CA ASP A 57 -7.66 2.27 -20.40
C ASP A 57 -7.99 2.79 -19.00
N LYS A 58 -7.15 2.47 -18.01
CA LYS A 58 -7.26 2.92 -16.61
C LYS A 58 -8.58 2.54 -15.95
N SER A 59 -9.15 1.39 -16.34
CA SER A 59 -10.46 0.95 -15.85
C SER A 59 -10.41 0.06 -14.61
N ASN A 60 -9.20 -0.33 -14.15
CA ASN A 60 -9.02 -1.28 -13.05
C ASN A 60 -8.47 -0.65 -11.77
N ALA A 61 -8.55 0.66 -11.62
CA ALA A 61 -8.07 1.35 -10.42
C ALA A 61 -9.09 1.29 -9.30
N ILE A 62 -8.64 0.99 -8.09
CA ILE A 62 -9.43 0.99 -6.86
C ILE A 62 -8.73 1.87 -5.83
N LEU A 63 -9.44 2.87 -5.30
CA LEU A 63 -8.97 3.69 -4.19
C LEU A 63 -9.38 3.05 -2.88
N LEU A 64 -8.42 2.82 -2.00
CA LEU A 64 -8.63 2.29 -0.66
C LEU A 64 -8.46 3.38 0.38
N CYS A 65 -9.52 3.64 1.14
CA CYS A 65 -9.51 4.63 2.20
C CYS A 65 -9.34 3.93 3.55
N HIS A 66 -8.26 4.24 4.26
CA HIS A 66 -8.03 3.69 5.60
C HIS A 66 -8.93 4.33 6.66
N ALA A 67 -9.06 3.68 7.82
CA ALA A 67 -9.74 4.26 8.98
C ALA A 67 -8.89 5.39 9.60
N LEU A 68 -9.48 6.16 10.50
CA LEU A 68 -8.84 7.33 11.14
C LEU A 68 -7.44 7.03 11.71
N THR A 69 -7.23 5.84 12.24
CA THR A 69 -5.95 5.41 12.83
C THR A 69 -5.09 4.59 11.88
N GLY A 70 -5.49 4.46 10.62
CA GLY A 70 -4.76 3.71 9.61
C GLY A 70 -3.68 4.54 8.93
N ASP A 71 -3.13 3.95 7.88
CA ASP A 71 -2.09 4.55 7.05
C ASP A 71 -2.15 4.00 5.62
N GLN A 72 -1.20 4.41 4.79
CA GLN A 72 -1.10 3.96 3.40
C GLN A 72 -0.64 2.51 3.24
N TYR A 73 -0.17 1.85 4.28
CA TYR A 73 0.37 0.49 4.20
C TYR A 73 -0.72 -0.57 4.30
N VAL A 74 -1.52 -0.71 3.26
CA VAL A 74 -2.67 -1.61 3.21
C VAL A 74 -2.26 -3.08 3.11
N THR A 75 -1.18 -3.40 2.41
CA THR A 75 -0.63 -4.76 2.25
C THR A 75 0.89 -4.71 2.11
N GLY A 76 1.54 -5.88 2.02
CA GLY A 76 3.00 -5.98 2.10
C GLY A 76 3.49 -5.84 3.53
N ILE A 77 4.79 -5.61 3.68
CA ILE A 77 5.41 -5.38 4.99
C ILE A 77 5.71 -3.88 5.13
N ASN A 78 5.19 -3.29 6.18
CA ASN A 78 5.36 -1.86 6.45
C ASN A 78 6.75 -1.55 7.05
N PRO A 79 7.14 -0.28 7.21
CA PRO A 79 8.44 0.09 7.78
C PRO A 79 8.68 -0.35 9.23
N TYR A 80 7.64 -0.81 9.92
CA TYR A 80 7.73 -1.34 11.29
C TYR A 80 7.81 -2.87 11.33
N ASP A 81 8.11 -3.49 10.18
CA ASP A 81 8.25 -4.93 10.01
C ASP A 81 6.96 -5.71 10.34
N LYS A 82 5.83 -5.12 10.00
CA LYS A 82 4.49 -5.69 10.21
C LYS A 82 3.72 -5.77 8.89
N PRO A 83 2.80 -6.76 8.77
CA PRO A 83 1.94 -6.82 7.60
C PRO A 83 1.01 -5.60 7.51
N GLY A 84 0.69 -5.20 6.29
CA GLY A 84 -0.28 -4.14 6.04
C GLY A 84 -1.63 -4.43 6.71
N TRP A 85 -2.38 -3.37 7.01
CA TRP A 85 -3.59 -3.47 7.85
C TRP A 85 -4.71 -4.28 7.20
N TRP A 86 -4.70 -4.48 5.90
CA TRP A 86 -5.68 -5.29 5.19
C TRP A 86 -5.03 -6.39 4.31
N HIS A 87 -3.89 -6.88 4.72
CA HIS A 87 -3.13 -7.89 3.99
C HIS A 87 -3.92 -9.19 3.73
N THR A 88 -4.97 -9.45 4.49
CA THR A 88 -5.85 -10.61 4.29
C THR A 88 -6.83 -10.44 3.12
N MET A 89 -7.04 -9.20 2.68
CA MET A 89 -7.97 -8.86 1.60
C MET A 89 -7.27 -8.42 0.33
N VAL A 90 -6.07 -7.88 0.44
CA VAL A 90 -5.33 -7.26 -0.66
C VAL A 90 -4.09 -8.08 -0.99
N GLY A 91 -4.06 -8.66 -2.17
CA GLY A 91 -2.93 -9.45 -2.64
C GLY A 91 -3.28 -10.33 -3.82
N PRO A 92 -2.31 -11.07 -4.39
CA PRO A 92 -2.57 -11.98 -5.49
C PRO A 92 -3.59 -13.05 -5.10
N GLY A 93 -4.65 -13.21 -5.90
CA GLY A 93 -5.70 -14.20 -5.67
C GLY A 93 -6.62 -13.93 -4.49
N LEU A 94 -6.45 -12.81 -3.78
CA LEU A 94 -7.33 -12.38 -2.70
C LEU A 94 -8.53 -11.59 -3.25
N PRO A 95 -9.54 -11.28 -2.42
CA PRO A 95 -10.72 -10.56 -2.89
C PRO A 95 -10.41 -9.25 -3.64
N LEU A 96 -9.44 -8.48 -3.15
CA LEU A 96 -8.87 -7.35 -3.86
C LEU A 96 -7.57 -7.81 -4.54
N ASP A 97 -7.76 -8.48 -5.67
CA ASP A 97 -6.71 -9.19 -6.38
C ASP A 97 -5.77 -8.23 -7.12
N THR A 98 -4.53 -8.16 -6.68
CA THR A 98 -3.51 -7.31 -7.28
C THR A 98 -3.03 -7.78 -8.66
N GLU A 99 -3.41 -8.97 -9.08
CA GLU A 99 -3.18 -9.44 -10.46
C GLU A 99 -4.22 -8.87 -11.44
N ARG A 100 -5.36 -8.41 -10.94
CA ARG A 100 -6.48 -7.87 -11.74
C ARG A 100 -6.64 -6.37 -11.58
N TYR A 101 -6.45 -5.87 -10.38
CA TYR A 101 -6.73 -4.49 -10.01
C TYR A 101 -5.45 -3.72 -9.68
N PHE A 102 -5.49 -2.44 -9.96
CA PHE A 102 -4.49 -1.48 -9.50
C PHE A 102 -5.04 -0.75 -8.28
N LEU A 103 -4.46 -1.01 -7.13
CA LEU A 103 -4.93 -0.51 -5.84
C LEU A 103 -4.08 0.67 -5.40
N ILE A 104 -4.73 1.73 -4.97
CA ILE A 104 -4.08 2.94 -4.47
C ILE A 104 -4.58 3.17 -3.05
N CYS A 105 -3.66 3.27 -2.10
CA CYS A 105 -3.99 3.60 -0.71
C CYS A 105 -3.24 4.86 -0.29
N PRO A 106 -3.91 6.02 -0.25
CA PRO A 106 -3.33 7.23 0.30
C PRO A 106 -3.39 7.25 1.82
N ASN A 107 -2.50 8.05 2.42
CA ASN A 107 -2.54 8.34 3.85
C ASN A 107 -3.39 9.59 4.11
#